data_180ec3545c4c72b7d04303ebb163f4e2
#
_entry.id   180ec3545c4c72b7d04303ebb163f4e2
#
_cell.length_a   1.000
_cell.length_b   1.000
_cell.length_c   1.000
_cell.angle_alpha   90.00
_cell.angle_beta   90.00
_cell.angle_gamma   90.00
#
_symmetry.space_group_name_H-M   'P 1'
#
loop_
_entity.id
_entity.type
_entity.pdbx_description
1 polymer ?
#
loop_
_entity_poly.entity_id
_entity_poly.type
_entity_poly.pdbx_seq_one_letter_code
_entity_poly.pdbx_strand_id
1 'polypeptide(L)'
;AAARNLANATSFTQTQDGYLKSAQGTLDRMGELAIRAQDATLSPDQRALYQTEFQALKDTFNDTRTAEYNGQTLFDGTARTVASSPEDLAQLSGIDLFTAEQNAVTAQATRLNTPAQAQAALQDILTATDQLATARATTGSTLAELESASTRLTTQTESTTAAFSRISDTDVNEVMTRLSREQSLTQNNLFALKQLNSNQSHLIDLLG
;
A
#
# COMPACT_ATOMS: atom_id res chain seq x y z
N ALA A 1 -3.02 -2.91 13.38
CA ALA A 1 -3.62 -3.70 12.27
C ALA A 1 -3.63 -2.86 10.99
N ALA A 2 -4.28 -1.67 10.95
CA ALA A 2 -4.43 -0.83 9.76
C ALA A 2 -3.10 -0.45 9.07
N ALA A 3 -2.07 -0.03 9.81
CA ALA A 3 -0.75 0.28 9.25
C ALA A 3 -0.13 -0.92 8.51
N ARG A 4 -0.29 -2.14 9.04
CA ARG A 4 0.18 -3.35 8.36
C ARG A 4 -0.62 -3.65 7.10
N ASN A 5 -1.92 -3.43 7.14
CA ASN A 5 -2.78 -3.62 5.97
C ASN A 5 -2.39 -2.66 4.84
N LEU A 6 -2.17 -1.38 5.16
CA LEU A 6 -1.69 -0.38 4.20
C LEU A 6 -0.31 -0.72 3.64
N ALA A 7 0.63 -1.17 4.50
CA ALA A 7 1.96 -1.60 4.05
C ALA A 7 1.89 -2.80 3.09
N ASN A 8 1.03 -3.79 3.36
CA ASN A 8 0.80 -4.92 2.48
C ASN A 8 0.17 -4.49 1.15
N ALA A 9 -0.81 -3.58 1.18
CA ALA A 9 -1.43 -3.02 -0.01
C ALA A 9 -0.43 -2.24 -0.86
N THR A 10 0.42 -1.44 -0.23
CA THR A 10 1.51 -0.72 -0.92
C THR A 10 2.48 -1.70 -1.58
N SER A 11 2.89 -2.76 -0.88
CA SER A 11 3.78 -3.78 -1.45
C SER A 11 3.14 -4.53 -2.61
N PHE A 12 1.85 -4.86 -2.52
CA PHE A 12 1.08 -5.46 -3.61
C PHE A 12 1.08 -4.54 -4.84
N THR A 13 0.73 -3.26 -4.67
CA THR A 13 0.65 -2.29 -5.76
C THR A 13 2.02 -1.96 -6.36
N GLN A 14 3.09 -1.90 -5.55
CA GLN A 14 4.46 -1.75 -6.04
C GLN A 14 4.92 -2.96 -6.85
N THR A 15 4.56 -4.17 -6.43
CA THR A 15 4.84 -5.39 -7.19
C THR A 15 4.10 -5.36 -8.52
N GLN A 16 2.84 -4.92 -8.52
CA GLN A 16 2.03 -4.69 -9.73
C GLN A 16 2.73 -3.73 -10.70
N ASP A 17 3.20 -2.55 -10.23
CA ASP A 17 3.93 -1.59 -11.08
C ASP A 17 5.22 -2.19 -11.64
N GLY A 18 5.95 -2.98 -10.84
CA GLY A 18 7.15 -3.67 -11.29
C GLY A 18 6.89 -4.62 -12.47
N TYR A 19 5.83 -5.42 -12.40
CA TYR A 19 5.41 -6.29 -13.49
C TYR A 19 4.90 -5.50 -14.72
N LEU A 20 4.12 -4.43 -14.52
CA LEU A 20 3.68 -3.56 -15.62
C LEU A 20 4.86 -2.91 -16.33
N LYS A 21 5.89 -2.49 -15.60
CA LYS A 21 7.13 -1.96 -16.17
C LYS A 21 7.89 -3.00 -16.99
N SER A 22 7.94 -4.25 -16.52
CA SER A 22 8.53 -5.36 -17.27
C SER A 22 7.75 -5.65 -18.54
N ALA A 23 6.42 -5.69 -18.44
CA ALA A 23 5.52 -5.86 -19.58
C ALA A 23 5.71 -4.77 -20.65
N GLN A 24 5.89 -3.50 -20.22
CA GLN A 24 6.19 -2.38 -21.11
C GLN A 24 7.47 -2.65 -21.91
N GLY A 25 8.57 -3.02 -21.23
CA GLY A 25 9.82 -3.33 -21.91
C GLY A 25 9.70 -4.51 -22.88
N THR A 26 8.86 -5.49 -22.58
CA THR A 26 8.57 -6.62 -23.48
C THR A 26 7.81 -6.15 -24.72
N LEU A 27 6.76 -5.32 -24.56
CA LEU A 27 6.01 -4.76 -25.70
C LEU A 27 6.86 -3.85 -26.56
N ASP A 28 7.73 -3.02 -25.97
CA ASP A 28 8.66 -2.16 -26.68
C ASP A 28 9.58 -2.99 -27.58
N ARG A 29 10.14 -4.08 -27.04
CA ARG A 29 11.01 -4.99 -27.83
C ARG A 29 10.24 -5.72 -28.93
N MET A 30 9.00 -6.14 -28.64
CA MET A 30 8.12 -6.74 -29.66
C MET A 30 7.82 -5.73 -30.78
N GLY A 31 7.60 -4.45 -30.45
CA GLY A 31 7.40 -3.37 -31.42
C GLY A 31 8.62 -3.16 -32.32
N GLU A 32 9.83 -3.15 -31.76
CA GLU A 32 11.06 -3.08 -32.56
C GLU A 32 11.16 -4.23 -33.58
N LEU A 33 10.88 -5.46 -33.13
CA LEU A 33 10.91 -6.63 -34.01
C LEU A 33 9.85 -6.54 -35.11
N ALA A 34 8.64 -6.07 -34.77
CA ALA A 34 7.57 -5.87 -35.73
C ALA A 34 7.95 -4.81 -36.79
N ILE A 35 8.58 -3.69 -36.39
CA ILE A 35 9.06 -2.67 -37.32
C ILE A 35 10.13 -3.26 -38.27
N ARG A 36 11.11 -3.96 -37.73
CA ARG A 36 12.19 -4.60 -38.54
C ARG A 36 11.63 -5.65 -39.50
N ALA A 37 10.62 -6.43 -39.07
CA ALA A 37 10.04 -7.47 -39.91
C ALA A 37 9.16 -6.94 -41.04
N GLN A 38 8.82 -5.64 -41.06
CA GLN A 38 8.11 -4.99 -42.19
C GLN A 38 9.00 -4.75 -43.42
N ASP A 39 10.33 -4.81 -43.26
CA ASP A 39 11.24 -4.59 -44.36
C ASP A 39 11.01 -5.64 -45.47
N ALA A 40 10.62 -5.17 -46.65
CA ALA A 40 10.33 -6.01 -47.80
C ALA A 40 11.60 -6.67 -48.38
N THR A 41 12.79 -6.17 -48.06
CA THR A 41 14.09 -6.71 -48.56
C THR A 41 14.55 -7.90 -47.71
N LEU A 42 13.95 -8.17 -46.57
CA LEU A 42 14.30 -9.33 -45.74
C LEU A 42 13.94 -10.65 -46.40
N SER A 43 14.84 -11.62 -46.34
CA SER A 43 14.51 -12.99 -46.73
C SER A 43 13.53 -13.63 -45.75
N PRO A 44 12.78 -14.67 -46.18
CA PRO A 44 11.94 -15.44 -45.28
C PRO A 44 12.65 -15.99 -44.04
N ASP A 45 13.90 -16.45 -44.20
CA ASP A 45 14.72 -17.02 -43.11
C ASP A 45 15.11 -15.94 -42.06
N GLN A 46 15.49 -14.75 -42.53
CA GLN A 46 15.78 -13.62 -41.65
C GLN A 46 14.55 -13.20 -40.83
N ARG A 47 13.36 -13.18 -41.50
CA ARG A 47 12.12 -12.85 -40.81
C ARG A 47 11.72 -13.94 -39.82
N ALA A 48 12.02 -15.21 -40.09
CA ALA A 48 11.79 -16.32 -39.17
C ALA A 48 12.59 -16.19 -37.87
N LEU A 49 13.82 -15.61 -37.92
CA LEU A 49 14.59 -15.31 -36.72
C LEU A 49 13.88 -14.29 -35.83
N TYR A 50 13.35 -13.20 -36.42
CA TYR A 50 12.56 -12.22 -35.66
C TYR A 50 11.27 -12.83 -35.09
N GLN A 51 10.62 -13.72 -35.83
CA GLN A 51 9.45 -14.44 -35.35
C GLN A 51 9.75 -15.31 -34.15
N THR A 52 10.93 -15.95 -34.10
CA THR A 52 11.33 -16.78 -32.96
C THR A 52 11.52 -15.96 -31.69
N GLU A 53 12.21 -14.81 -31.79
CA GLU A 53 12.37 -13.89 -30.66
C GLU A 53 11.01 -13.31 -30.24
N PHE A 54 10.19 -12.91 -31.20
CA PHE A 54 8.86 -12.39 -30.96
C PHE A 54 7.97 -13.38 -30.20
N GLN A 55 8.04 -14.68 -30.55
CA GLN A 55 7.30 -15.71 -29.84
C GLN A 55 7.76 -15.85 -28.38
N ALA A 56 9.06 -15.85 -28.11
CA ALA A 56 9.60 -15.91 -26.77
C ALA A 56 9.14 -14.69 -25.90
N LEU A 57 9.07 -13.51 -26.52
CA LEU A 57 8.56 -12.30 -25.85
C LEU A 57 7.05 -12.38 -25.56
N LYS A 58 6.26 -12.98 -26.47
CA LYS A 58 4.82 -13.26 -26.22
C LYS A 58 4.65 -14.18 -25.01
N ASP A 59 5.46 -15.22 -24.90
CA ASP A 59 5.41 -16.15 -23.78
C ASP A 59 5.78 -15.41 -22.46
N THR A 60 6.82 -14.60 -22.47
CA THR A 60 7.22 -13.74 -21.33
C THR A 60 6.09 -12.76 -20.94
N PHE A 61 5.41 -12.16 -21.91
CA PHE A 61 4.29 -11.28 -21.65
C PHE A 61 3.09 -12.02 -21.03
N ASN A 62 2.81 -13.24 -21.49
CA ASN A 62 1.80 -14.10 -20.87
C ASN A 62 2.13 -14.47 -19.43
N ASP A 63 3.38 -14.80 -19.15
CA ASP A 63 3.85 -15.11 -17.79
C ASP A 63 3.65 -13.89 -16.85
N THR A 64 3.90 -12.69 -17.36
CA THR A 64 3.65 -11.45 -16.60
C THR A 64 2.16 -11.30 -16.26
N ARG A 65 1.25 -11.63 -17.18
CA ARG A 65 -0.21 -11.53 -16.97
C ARG A 65 -0.72 -12.46 -15.89
N THR A 66 -0.09 -13.62 -15.71
CA THR A 66 -0.47 -14.64 -14.72
C THR A 66 0.27 -14.49 -13.38
N ALA A 67 1.01 -13.39 -13.19
CA ALA A 67 1.79 -13.16 -11.99
C ALA A 67 0.92 -13.04 -10.74
N GLU A 68 1.42 -13.57 -9.63
CA GLU A 68 0.74 -13.60 -8.33
C GLU A 68 1.60 -12.95 -7.24
N TYR A 69 0.94 -12.41 -6.24
CA TYR A 69 1.54 -11.93 -5.00
C TYR A 69 0.81 -12.55 -3.80
N ASN A 70 1.50 -13.33 -2.99
CA ASN A 70 0.92 -14.06 -1.84
C ASN A 70 -0.31 -14.92 -2.22
N GLY A 71 -0.27 -15.58 -3.39
CA GLY A 71 -1.37 -16.40 -3.89
C GLY A 71 -2.59 -15.60 -4.39
N GLN A 72 -2.44 -14.30 -4.57
CA GLN A 72 -3.44 -13.43 -5.20
C GLN A 72 -2.95 -12.99 -6.56
N THR A 73 -3.78 -13.19 -7.58
CA THR A 73 -3.51 -12.73 -8.96
C THR A 73 -3.40 -11.22 -8.98
N LEU A 74 -2.36 -10.71 -9.66
CA LEU A 74 -2.10 -9.27 -9.74
C LEU A 74 -3.00 -8.56 -10.77
N PHE A 75 -3.43 -9.27 -11.83
CA PHE A 75 -4.00 -8.68 -13.05
C PHE A 75 -5.34 -9.29 -13.45
N ASP A 76 -6.18 -9.64 -12.47
CA ASP A 76 -7.51 -10.23 -12.68
C ASP A 76 -8.65 -9.19 -12.81
N GLY A 77 -8.32 -7.90 -12.82
CA GLY A 77 -9.31 -6.83 -12.87
C GLY A 77 -10.10 -6.63 -11.57
N THR A 78 -9.84 -7.40 -10.53
CA THR A 78 -10.59 -7.33 -9.28
C THR A 78 -10.13 -6.15 -8.42
N ALA A 79 -11.02 -5.19 -8.17
CA ALA A 79 -10.77 -4.15 -7.19
C ALA A 79 -10.77 -4.73 -5.77
N ARG A 80 -9.84 -4.29 -4.93
CA ARG A 80 -9.69 -4.76 -3.54
C ARG A 80 -9.81 -3.59 -2.58
N THR A 81 -10.37 -3.84 -1.41
CA THR A 81 -10.48 -2.84 -0.35
C THR A 81 -9.60 -3.22 0.83
N VAL A 82 -8.95 -2.22 1.41
CA VAL A 82 -8.05 -2.38 2.55
C VAL A 82 -8.50 -1.46 3.67
N ALA A 83 -8.73 -2.01 4.86
CA ALA A 83 -9.07 -1.21 6.03
C ALA A 83 -7.87 -0.34 6.44
N SER A 84 -8.00 0.96 6.23
CA SER A 84 -7.03 2.00 6.61
C SER A 84 -7.30 2.56 8.01
N SER A 85 -8.57 2.53 8.44
CA SER A 85 -9.02 2.84 9.80
C SER A 85 -10.31 2.06 10.12
N PRO A 86 -10.86 2.10 11.33
CA PRO A 86 -12.15 1.47 11.65
C PRO A 86 -13.31 1.97 10.80
N GLU A 87 -13.21 3.18 10.25
CA GLU A 87 -14.29 3.86 9.50
C GLU A 87 -13.89 4.18 8.06
N ASP A 88 -12.63 3.91 7.63
CA ASP A 88 -12.13 4.28 6.31
C ASP A 88 -11.50 3.08 5.61
N LEU A 89 -11.84 2.91 4.31
CA LEU A 89 -11.35 1.85 3.44
C LEU A 89 -10.56 2.46 2.29
N ALA A 90 -9.29 2.13 2.18
CA ALA A 90 -8.51 2.42 0.99
C ALA A 90 -8.88 1.42 -0.12
N GLN A 91 -9.06 1.92 -1.34
CA GLN A 91 -9.38 1.09 -2.49
C GLN A 91 -8.14 0.86 -3.36
N LEU A 92 -7.91 -0.39 -3.73
CA LEU A 92 -6.95 -0.77 -4.76
C LEU A 92 -7.72 -0.99 -6.06
N SER A 93 -7.40 -0.21 -7.08
CA SER A 93 -8.00 -0.37 -8.40
C SER A 93 -7.61 -1.72 -9.00
N GLY A 94 -8.57 -2.45 -9.53
CA GLY A 94 -8.31 -3.68 -10.28
C GLY A 94 -7.65 -3.34 -11.61
N ILE A 95 -6.54 -4.01 -11.91
CA ILE A 95 -5.86 -3.94 -13.20
C ILE A 95 -6.13 -5.24 -13.96
N ASP A 96 -6.68 -5.13 -15.15
CA ASP A 96 -6.95 -6.28 -16.03
C ASP A 96 -5.99 -6.25 -17.22
N LEU A 97 -5.14 -7.27 -17.33
CA LEU A 97 -4.28 -7.52 -18.51
C LEU A 97 -4.84 -8.61 -19.43
N PHE A 98 -6.06 -9.08 -19.22
CA PHE A 98 -6.75 -10.03 -20.08
C PHE A 98 -7.79 -9.36 -21.01
N THR A 99 -7.65 -8.06 -21.23
CA THR A 99 -8.49 -7.30 -22.18
C THR A 99 -8.35 -7.83 -23.60
N ALA A 100 -9.28 -7.48 -24.49
CA ALA A 100 -9.26 -7.93 -25.87
C ALA A 100 -7.96 -7.53 -26.60
N GLU A 101 -7.44 -6.33 -26.32
CA GLU A 101 -6.26 -5.76 -26.93
C GLU A 101 -4.98 -6.48 -26.46
N GLN A 102 -4.88 -6.78 -25.15
CA GLN A 102 -3.76 -7.56 -24.60
C GLN A 102 -3.79 -9.01 -25.12
N ASN A 103 -4.99 -9.58 -25.30
CA ASN A 103 -5.17 -10.89 -25.90
C ASN A 103 -4.82 -10.88 -27.39
N ALA A 104 -5.06 -9.79 -28.14
CA ALA A 104 -4.65 -9.66 -29.52
C ALA A 104 -3.14 -9.83 -29.70
N VAL A 105 -2.33 -9.18 -28.85
CA VAL A 105 -0.85 -9.30 -28.89
C VAL A 105 -0.39 -10.75 -28.71
N THR A 106 -1.04 -11.50 -27.82
CA THR A 106 -0.66 -12.89 -27.52
C THR A 106 -1.33 -13.92 -28.43
N ALA A 107 -2.27 -13.49 -29.29
CA ALA A 107 -2.97 -14.39 -30.20
C ALA A 107 -2.00 -15.11 -31.15
N GLN A 108 -2.33 -16.35 -31.51
CA GLN A 108 -1.53 -17.11 -32.46
C GLN A 108 -1.50 -16.48 -33.88
N ALA A 109 -2.49 -15.69 -34.23
CA ALA A 109 -2.55 -14.97 -35.49
C ALA A 109 -1.52 -13.83 -35.59
N THR A 110 -1.12 -13.25 -34.45
CA THR A 110 -0.14 -12.14 -34.38
C THR A 110 1.27 -12.69 -34.57
N ARG A 111 1.80 -12.51 -35.78
CA ARG A 111 3.07 -13.08 -36.27
C ARG A 111 3.83 -12.07 -37.13
N LEU A 112 5.12 -12.36 -37.34
CA LEU A 112 6.02 -11.52 -38.14
C LEU A 112 6.44 -12.17 -39.48
N ASN A 113 5.73 -13.21 -39.97
CA ASN A 113 6.15 -14.01 -41.10
C ASN A 113 6.08 -13.26 -42.45
N THR A 114 5.22 -12.25 -42.54
CA THR A 114 5.09 -11.38 -43.72
C THR A 114 5.09 -9.90 -43.28
N PRO A 115 5.47 -8.96 -44.18
CA PRO A 115 5.40 -7.53 -43.87
C PRO A 115 4.00 -7.08 -43.44
N ALA A 116 2.94 -7.59 -44.03
CA ALA A 116 1.54 -7.26 -43.69
C ALA A 116 1.19 -7.77 -42.28
N GLN A 117 1.62 -8.98 -41.92
CA GLN A 117 1.43 -9.51 -40.56
C GLN A 117 2.23 -8.73 -39.53
N ALA A 118 3.45 -8.33 -39.86
CA ALA A 118 4.28 -7.50 -38.97
C ALA A 118 3.66 -6.11 -38.75
N GLN A 119 3.01 -5.54 -39.78
CA GLN A 119 2.27 -4.28 -39.66
C GLN A 119 1.06 -4.43 -38.73
N ALA A 120 0.28 -5.51 -38.89
CA ALA A 120 -0.88 -5.79 -38.05
C ALA A 120 -0.41 -6.01 -36.58
N ALA A 121 0.64 -6.82 -36.37
CA ALA A 121 1.21 -7.05 -35.06
C ALA A 121 1.67 -5.73 -34.38
N LEU A 122 2.25 -4.80 -35.13
CA LEU A 122 2.65 -3.50 -34.61
C LEU A 122 1.43 -2.69 -34.13
N GLN A 123 0.29 -2.73 -34.83
CA GLN A 123 -0.93 -2.03 -34.40
C GLN A 123 -1.47 -2.63 -33.07
N ASP A 124 -1.51 -3.97 -32.99
CA ASP A 124 -1.91 -4.65 -31.74
C ASP A 124 -1.01 -4.25 -30.58
N ILE A 125 0.33 -4.21 -30.78
CA ILE A 125 1.30 -3.82 -29.78
C ILE A 125 1.12 -2.37 -29.34
N LEU A 126 0.92 -1.43 -30.25
CA LEU A 126 0.71 -0.02 -29.92
C LEU A 126 -0.55 0.15 -29.07
N THR A 127 -1.65 -0.50 -29.43
CA THR A 127 -2.90 -0.46 -28.67
C THR A 127 -2.71 -1.06 -27.26
N ALA A 128 -2.01 -2.18 -27.15
CA ALA A 128 -1.70 -2.81 -25.88
C ALA A 128 -0.77 -1.93 -25.00
N THR A 129 0.17 -1.22 -25.62
CA THR A 129 1.07 -0.27 -24.95
C THR A 129 0.29 0.91 -24.36
N ASP A 130 -0.66 1.48 -25.08
CA ASP A 130 -1.51 2.57 -24.59
C ASP A 130 -2.34 2.14 -23.37
N GLN A 131 -2.87 0.93 -23.40
CA GLN A 131 -3.62 0.37 -22.27
C GLN A 131 -2.72 0.09 -21.08
N LEU A 132 -1.52 -0.43 -21.33
CA LEU A 132 -0.54 -0.65 -20.29
C LEU A 132 -0.10 0.66 -19.62
N ALA A 133 0.04 1.74 -20.41
CA ALA A 133 0.31 3.07 -19.88
C ALA A 133 -0.83 3.57 -18.98
N THR A 134 -2.09 3.33 -19.38
CA THR A 134 -3.27 3.64 -18.56
C THR A 134 -3.29 2.81 -17.27
N ALA A 135 -2.99 1.52 -17.32
CA ALA A 135 -2.90 0.65 -16.17
C ALA A 135 -1.82 1.16 -15.19
N ARG A 136 -0.65 1.56 -15.69
CA ARG A 136 0.42 2.14 -14.87
C ARG A 136 0.02 3.47 -14.23
N ALA A 137 -0.68 4.34 -14.96
CA ALA A 137 -1.19 5.58 -14.39
C ALA A 137 -2.18 5.30 -13.23
N THR A 138 -3.07 4.32 -13.40
CA THR A 138 -4.00 3.86 -12.35
C THR A 138 -3.25 3.29 -11.14
N THR A 139 -2.24 2.46 -11.36
CA THR A 139 -1.39 1.91 -10.30
C THR A 139 -0.65 3.02 -9.55
N GLY A 140 -0.13 4.02 -10.27
CA GLY A 140 0.52 5.19 -9.69
C GLY A 140 -0.42 6.04 -8.83
N SER A 141 -1.65 6.27 -9.27
CA SER A 141 -2.66 6.99 -8.47
C SER A 141 -3.03 6.20 -7.21
N THR A 142 -3.19 4.89 -7.31
CA THR A 142 -3.45 4.01 -6.15
C THR A 142 -2.30 4.06 -5.14
N LEU A 143 -1.04 4.06 -5.60
CA LEU A 143 0.12 4.24 -4.70
C LEU A 143 0.08 5.58 -3.96
N ALA A 144 -0.23 6.67 -4.66
CA ALA A 144 -0.34 8.00 -4.04
C ALA A 144 -1.49 8.07 -3.00
N GLU A 145 -2.62 7.41 -3.28
CA GLU A 145 -3.73 7.30 -2.34
C GLU A 145 -3.35 6.50 -1.09
N LEU A 146 -2.66 5.36 -1.25
CA LEU A 146 -2.17 4.54 -0.14
C LEU A 146 -1.15 5.30 0.73
N GLU A 147 -0.25 6.05 0.12
CA GLU A 147 0.72 6.90 0.83
C GLU A 147 0.02 8.00 1.63
N SER A 148 -0.97 8.67 1.02
CA SER A 148 -1.81 9.65 1.69
C SER A 148 -2.59 9.03 2.86
N ALA A 149 -3.18 7.85 2.68
CA ALA A 149 -3.87 7.12 3.74
C ALA A 149 -2.92 6.74 4.89
N SER A 150 -1.69 6.30 4.57
CA SER A 150 -0.66 5.98 5.56
C SER A 150 -0.24 7.20 6.37
N THR A 151 -0.06 8.34 5.72
CA THR A 151 0.27 9.62 6.37
C THR A 151 -0.85 10.07 7.30
N ARG A 152 -2.12 10.01 6.84
CA ARG A 152 -3.29 10.33 7.68
C ARG A 152 -3.36 9.44 8.92
N LEU A 153 -3.16 8.12 8.75
CA LEU A 153 -3.18 7.17 9.86
C LEU A 153 -2.08 7.47 10.89
N THR A 154 -0.89 7.83 10.44
CA THR A 154 0.23 8.21 11.32
C THR A 154 -0.13 9.45 12.13
N THR A 155 -0.59 10.51 11.48
CA THR A 155 -1.01 11.76 12.14
C THR A 155 -2.15 11.53 13.14
N GLN A 156 -3.13 10.70 12.79
CA GLN A 156 -4.24 10.36 13.68
C GLN A 156 -3.75 9.57 14.91
N THR A 157 -2.83 8.64 14.71
CA THR A 157 -2.26 7.85 15.81
C THR A 157 -1.45 8.73 16.76
N GLU A 158 -0.64 9.64 16.24
CA GLU A 158 0.13 10.61 17.04
C GLU A 158 -0.80 11.54 17.82
N SER A 159 -1.82 12.09 17.17
CA SER A 159 -2.80 12.97 17.82
C SER A 159 -3.57 12.25 18.93
N THR A 160 -4.01 11.01 18.68
CA THR A 160 -4.72 10.19 19.68
C THR A 160 -3.80 9.84 20.83
N THR A 161 -2.55 9.49 20.59
CA THR A 161 -1.56 9.19 21.62
C THR A 161 -1.26 10.42 22.48
N ALA A 162 -1.11 11.59 21.85
CA ALA A 162 -0.90 12.85 22.57
C ALA A 162 -2.13 13.27 23.40
N ALA A 163 -3.34 13.01 22.90
CA ALA A 163 -4.56 13.25 23.65
C ALA A 163 -4.69 12.31 24.85
N PHE A 164 -4.40 11.03 24.68
CA PHE A 164 -4.39 10.04 25.74
C PHE A 164 -3.36 10.38 26.84
N SER A 165 -2.14 10.76 26.44
CA SER A 165 -1.09 11.19 27.39
C SER A 165 -1.55 12.41 28.22
N ARG A 166 -2.15 13.41 27.58
CA ARG A 166 -2.67 14.61 28.30
C ARG A 166 -3.77 14.26 29.31
N ILE A 167 -4.67 13.34 28.98
CA ILE A 167 -5.72 12.89 29.90
C ILE A 167 -5.07 12.13 31.08
N SER A 168 -4.19 11.19 30.79
CA SER A 168 -3.50 10.38 31.79
C SER A 168 -2.67 11.22 32.74
N ASP A 169 -1.90 12.18 32.23
CA ASP A 169 -1.06 13.09 33.04
C ASP A 169 -1.90 14.04 33.90
N THR A 170 -3.07 14.48 33.41
CA THR A 170 -3.98 15.33 34.18
C THR A 170 -4.57 14.57 35.37
N ASP A 171 -5.02 13.33 35.15
CA ASP A 171 -5.58 12.50 36.22
C ASP A 171 -4.55 12.18 37.31
N VAL A 172 -3.31 11.88 36.95
CA VAL A 172 -2.23 11.61 37.89
C VAL A 172 -1.92 12.83 38.73
N ASN A 173 -1.84 14.03 38.17
CA ASN A 173 -1.58 15.27 38.91
C ASN A 173 -2.71 15.60 39.88
N GLU A 174 -3.98 15.40 39.49
CA GLU A 174 -5.12 15.61 40.36
C GLU A 174 -5.11 14.64 41.55
N VAL A 175 -4.86 13.33 41.27
CA VAL A 175 -4.77 12.30 42.32
C VAL A 175 -3.63 12.59 43.26
N MET A 176 -2.44 12.97 42.78
CA MET A 176 -1.28 13.33 43.60
C MET A 176 -1.56 14.57 44.49
N THR A 177 -2.26 15.56 43.95
CA THR A 177 -2.66 16.76 44.69
C THR A 177 -3.64 16.41 45.82
N ARG A 178 -4.64 15.56 45.55
CA ARG A 178 -5.58 15.06 46.57
C ARG A 178 -4.86 14.26 47.64
N LEU A 179 -3.98 13.33 47.24
CA LEU A 179 -3.20 12.52 48.17
C LEU A 179 -2.33 13.40 49.11
N SER A 180 -1.63 14.38 48.57
CA SER A 180 -0.84 15.32 49.35
C SER A 180 -1.68 16.12 50.36
N ARG A 181 -2.89 16.55 49.94
CA ARG A 181 -3.83 17.24 50.83
C ARG A 181 -4.30 16.32 51.95
N GLU A 182 -4.68 15.08 51.64
CA GLU A 182 -5.12 14.10 52.64
C GLU A 182 -4.04 13.73 53.62
N GLN A 183 -2.80 13.55 53.17
CA GLN A 183 -1.65 13.32 54.02
C GLN A 183 -1.39 14.51 54.98
N SER A 184 -1.49 15.75 54.47
CA SER A 184 -1.33 16.96 55.30
C SER A 184 -2.45 17.08 56.35
N LEU A 185 -3.70 16.78 55.96
CA LEU A 185 -4.83 16.78 56.89
C LEU A 185 -4.67 15.72 57.98
N THR A 186 -4.23 14.52 57.61
CA THR A 186 -3.97 13.43 58.58
C THR A 186 -2.87 13.82 59.58
N GLN A 187 -1.76 14.41 59.10
CA GLN A 187 -0.68 14.90 59.98
C GLN A 187 -1.18 16.01 60.93
N ASN A 188 -1.94 16.96 60.43
CA ASN A 188 -2.50 18.03 61.24
C ASN A 188 -3.47 17.50 62.31
N ASN A 189 -4.30 16.52 61.95
CA ASN A 189 -5.24 15.89 62.92
C ASN A 189 -4.48 15.10 64.00
N LEU A 190 -3.41 14.39 63.65
CA LEU A 190 -2.55 13.69 64.62
C LEU A 190 -1.82 14.68 65.54
N PHE A 191 -1.38 15.82 65.01
CA PHE A 191 -0.75 16.87 65.83
C PHE A 191 -1.78 17.49 66.79
N ALA A 192 -3.01 17.79 66.35
CA ALA A 192 -4.10 18.29 67.18
C ALA A 192 -4.49 17.30 68.30
N LEU A 193 -4.55 15.99 67.98
CA LEU A 193 -4.80 14.94 68.96
C LEU A 193 -3.68 14.85 70.02
N LYS A 194 -2.41 14.93 69.61
CA LYS A 194 -1.30 14.98 70.54
C LYS A 194 -1.36 16.19 71.46
N GLN A 195 -1.72 17.36 70.92
CA GLN A 195 -1.86 18.58 71.73
C GLN A 195 -3.04 18.49 72.71
N LEU A 196 -4.16 17.91 72.33
CA LEU A 196 -5.31 17.65 73.21
C LEU A 196 -4.94 16.70 74.35
N ASN A 197 -4.23 15.57 74.03
CA ASN A 197 -3.80 14.65 75.06
C ASN A 197 -2.76 15.28 76.05
N SER A 198 -1.87 16.11 75.51
CA SER A 198 -0.92 16.86 76.38
C SER A 198 -1.60 17.86 77.30
N ASN A 199 -2.62 18.58 76.73
CA ASN A 199 -3.41 19.51 77.57
C ASN A 199 -4.23 18.77 78.64
N GLN A 200 -4.76 17.59 78.33
CA GLN A 200 -5.52 16.75 79.23
C GLN A 200 -4.61 16.21 80.40
N SER A 201 -3.38 15.80 80.10
CA SER A 201 -2.45 15.37 81.10
C SER A 201 -2.03 16.53 82.05
N HIS A 202 -1.82 17.72 81.46
CA HIS A 202 -1.55 18.91 82.26
C HIS A 202 -2.68 19.31 83.25
N LEU A 203 -3.94 19.13 82.80
CA LEU A 203 -5.15 19.35 83.62
C LEU A 203 -5.22 18.32 84.77
N ILE A 204 -4.87 17.07 84.49
CA ILE A 204 -4.85 16.02 85.51
C ILE A 204 -3.72 16.30 86.58
N ASP A 205 -2.55 16.75 86.15
CA ASP A 205 -1.44 17.14 87.01
C ASP A 205 -1.73 18.38 87.89
N LEU A 206 -2.67 19.24 87.47
CA LEU A 206 -3.10 20.42 88.23
C LEU A 206 -4.21 20.11 89.23
N LEU A 207 -4.92 19.00 89.15
CA LEU A 207 -6.03 18.58 89.96
C LEU A 207 -5.68 17.52 91.02
N GLY A 208 -4.51 16.99 90.98
CA GLY A 208 -3.96 15.98 91.92
C GLY A 208 -2.89 16.53 92.83
#